data_84524bbdb82ff4acaf48f95dfe08e5d8
#
_entry.id   84524bbdb82ff4acaf48f95dfe08e5d8
#
_cell.length_a   1.000
_cell.length_b   1.000
_cell.length_c   1.000
_cell.angle_alpha   90.00
_cell.angle_beta   90.00
_cell.angle_gamma   90.00
#
_symmetry.space_group_name_H-M   'P 1'
#
loop_
_entity.id
_entity.type
_entity.pdbx_description
1 polymer ?
#
loop_
_entity_poly.entity_id
_entity_poly.type
_entity_poly.pdbx_seq_one_letter_code
_entity_poly.pdbx_strand_id
1 'polypeptide(L)'
;MPEWPEIHHLARQMAQELPGIALYEARIAQPKCLNLPEEAWRERVLGRVVQAVRAKGKWLDVALEGGYRLRINLGMGGEILLSEAGEAPAEKWRALFSLADGRKIGIHFWWFGSLHAVGPGEAHPPFDKLGPDMLSVDEQDFARAYAGRRSPVKVLLLKQEILSGMGNYYVHDVLFRAGLHPARSGDSLSGEEWQRLYSAVREVFLDALAMGGSDYERDLYNQL
;
A
#
# COMPACT_ATOMS: atom_id res chain seq x y z
N MET A 1 0.54 10.50 -2.74
CA MET A 1 0.82 9.06 -3.04
C MET A 1 0.51 8.29 -1.78
N PRO A 2 -0.46 7.37 -1.85
CA PRO A 2 -0.79 6.57 -0.66
C PRO A 2 0.46 5.88 -0.10
N GLU A 3 0.67 6.08 1.19
CA GLU A 3 1.77 5.48 1.94
C GLU A 3 1.21 4.48 2.96
N TRP A 4 1.98 4.09 3.95
CA TRP A 4 1.57 3.07 4.91
C TRP A 4 0.19 3.35 5.56
N PRO A 5 -0.12 4.58 6.07
CA PRO A 5 -1.40 4.82 6.73
C PRO A 5 -2.61 4.62 5.81
N GLU A 6 -2.60 5.21 4.62
CA GLU A 6 -3.70 5.11 3.64
C GLU A 6 -3.89 3.68 3.15
N ILE A 7 -2.79 2.99 2.82
CA ILE A 7 -2.84 1.62 2.32
C ILE A 7 -3.37 0.66 3.40
N HIS A 8 -2.98 0.85 4.65
CA HIS A 8 -3.46 0.02 5.74
C HIS A 8 -4.91 0.35 6.13
N HIS A 9 -5.32 1.61 6.01
CA HIS A 9 -6.73 2.01 6.17
C HIS A 9 -7.61 1.36 5.10
N LEU A 10 -7.27 1.51 3.82
CA LEU A 10 -7.95 0.85 2.70
C LEU A 10 -7.99 -0.67 2.85
N ALA A 11 -6.88 -1.29 3.26
CA ALA A 11 -6.85 -2.74 3.47
C ALA A 11 -7.82 -3.20 4.55
N ARG A 12 -7.99 -2.42 5.64
CA ARG A 12 -8.98 -2.72 6.69
C ARG A 12 -10.41 -2.63 6.17
N GLN A 13 -10.75 -1.58 5.41
CA GLN A 13 -12.06 -1.41 4.80
C GLN A 13 -12.34 -2.52 3.78
N MET A 14 -11.42 -2.77 2.86
CA MET A 14 -11.55 -3.85 1.88
C MET A 14 -11.64 -5.24 2.53
N ALA A 15 -10.98 -5.47 3.65
CA ALA A 15 -11.05 -6.73 4.40
C ALA A 15 -12.40 -6.96 5.08
N GLN A 16 -13.19 -5.91 5.30
CA GLN A 16 -14.57 -6.01 5.79
C GLN A 16 -15.55 -6.27 4.65
N GLU A 17 -15.30 -5.71 3.47
CA GLU A 17 -16.23 -5.67 2.35
C GLU A 17 -16.11 -6.83 1.35
N LEU A 18 -14.91 -7.36 1.12
CA LEU A 18 -14.66 -8.22 -0.04
C LEU A 18 -14.59 -9.72 0.23
N PRO A 19 -14.19 -10.21 1.42
CA PRO A 19 -14.10 -11.66 1.64
C PRO A 19 -15.43 -12.37 1.40
N GLY A 20 -15.36 -13.49 0.66
CA GLY A 20 -16.53 -14.24 0.24
C GLY A 20 -17.16 -13.81 -1.09
N ILE A 21 -16.70 -12.68 -1.67
CA ILE A 21 -17.24 -12.13 -2.92
C ILE A 21 -16.31 -12.44 -4.08
N ALA A 22 -16.85 -12.88 -5.21
CA ALA A 22 -16.05 -13.12 -6.40
C ALA A 22 -15.88 -11.85 -7.24
N LEU A 23 -14.68 -11.72 -7.83
CA LEU A 23 -14.36 -10.71 -8.83
C LEU A 23 -14.92 -11.20 -10.19
N TYR A 24 -16.10 -10.73 -10.56
CA TYR A 24 -16.85 -11.30 -11.69
C TYR A 24 -16.32 -10.81 -13.04
N GLU A 25 -16.11 -9.50 -13.19
CA GLU A 25 -15.64 -8.86 -14.42
C GLU A 25 -14.63 -7.78 -14.08
N ALA A 26 -13.75 -7.46 -15.02
CA ALA A 26 -12.90 -6.27 -14.94
C ALA A 26 -12.84 -5.57 -16.29
N ARG A 27 -12.91 -4.23 -16.27
CA ARG A 27 -12.59 -3.37 -17.40
C ARG A 27 -11.29 -2.67 -17.15
N ILE A 28 -10.33 -2.84 -18.02
CA ILE A 28 -8.97 -2.28 -17.89
C ILE A 28 -8.78 -1.16 -18.90
N ALA A 29 -8.74 0.09 -18.42
CA ALA A 29 -8.49 1.27 -19.26
C ALA A 29 -6.99 1.52 -19.49
N GLN A 30 -6.13 0.93 -18.66
CA GLN A 30 -4.68 1.12 -18.76
C GLN A 30 -3.93 -0.23 -18.63
N PRO A 31 -3.81 -1.02 -19.71
CA PRO A 31 -3.16 -2.35 -19.65
C PRO A 31 -1.70 -2.34 -19.19
N LYS A 32 -1.01 -1.20 -19.31
CA LYS A 32 0.39 -1.04 -18.83
C LYS A 32 0.57 -1.23 -17.32
N CYS A 33 -0.51 -1.18 -16.53
CA CYS A 33 -0.44 -1.45 -15.08
C CYS A 33 -0.43 -2.95 -14.74
N LEU A 34 -0.66 -3.81 -15.72
CA LEU A 34 -0.68 -5.26 -15.53
C LEU A 34 0.74 -5.83 -15.66
N ASN A 35 1.01 -6.91 -14.94
CA ASN A 35 2.28 -7.65 -15.05
C ASN A 35 2.26 -8.75 -16.11
N LEU A 36 1.12 -9.02 -16.71
CA LEU A 36 0.87 -10.06 -17.71
C LEU A 36 0.05 -9.47 -18.86
N PRO A 37 0.02 -10.13 -20.05
CA PRO A 37 -0.99 -9.88 -21.05
C PRO A 37 -2.38 -9.94 -20.44
N GLU A 38 -3.28 -9.04 -20.85
CA GLU A 38 -4.58 -8.86 -20.19
C GLU A 38 -5.40 -10.15 -20.08
N GLU A 39 -5.37 -11.01 -21.08
CA GLU A 39 -6.08 -12.30 -21.11
C GLU A 39 -5.56 -13.23 -20.00
N ALA A 40 -4.26 -13.44 -19.92
CA ALA A 40 -3.63 -14.26 -18.88
C ALA A 40 -3.82 -13.66 -17.48
N TRP A 41 -3.87 -12.33 -17.35
CA TRP A 41 -4.18 -11.65 -16.10
C TRP A 41 -5.62 -11.93 -15.68
N ARG A 42 -6.59 -11.85 -16.61
CA ARG A 42 -8.01 -12.14 -16.36
C ARG A 42 -8.23 -13.57 -15.87
N GLU A 43 -7.60 -14.55 -16.49
CA GLU A 43 -7.67 -15.96 -16.09
C GLU A 43 -7.24 -16.20 -14.63
N ARG A 44 -6.29 -15.38 -14.15
CA ARG A 44 -5.78 -15.49 -12.79
C ARG A 44 -6.64 -14.76 -11.74
N VAL A 45 -7.42 -13.78 -12.15
CA VAL A 45 -8.13 -12.87 -11.23
C VAL A 45 -9.64 -13.09 -11.26
N LEU A 46 -10.23 -13.21 -12.47
CA LEU A 46 -11.69 -13.23 -12.60
C LEU A 46 -12.30 -14.58 -12.24
N GLY A 47 -13.54 -14.54 -11.77
CA GLY A 47 -14.29 -15.70 -11.32
C GLY A 47 -13.84 -16.24 -9.95
N ARG A 48 -12.81 -15.63 -9.32
CA ARG A 48 -12.27 -16.09 -8.04
C ARG A 48 -12.85 -15.33 -6.87
N VAL A 49 -13.12 -16.06 -5.80
CA VAL A 49 -13.59 -15.50 -4.53
C VAL A 49 -12.42 -14.85 -3.80
N VAL A 50 -12.63 -13.64 -3.30
CA VAL A 50 -11.69 -12.97 -2.39
C VAL A 50 -11.71 -13.68 -1.05
N GLN A 51 -10.55 -14.13 -0.57
CA GLN A 51 -10.41 -14.83 0.71
C GLN A 51 -9.97 -13.89 1.83
N ALA A 52 -9.07 -12.96 1.53
CA ALA A 52 -8.58 -11.97 2.49
C ALA A 52 -7.96 -10.78 1.76
N VAL A 53 -7.93 -9.64 2.44
CA VAL A 53 -7.18 -8.45 2.01
C VAL A 53 -6.22 -8.05 3.12
N ARG A 54 -4.97 -7.78 2.77
CA ARG A 54 -3.92 -7.35 3.69
C ARG A 54 -3.10 -6.23 3.03
N ALA A 55 -2.38 -5.48 3.86
CA ALA A 55 -1.37 -4.54 3.42
C ALA A 55 0.04 -5.06 3.76
N LYS A 56 1.03 -4.65 2.96
CA LYS A 56 2.45 -4.72 3.29
C LYS A 56 3.15 -3.53 2.64
N GLY A 57 3.77 -2.69 3.46
CA GLY A 57 4.34 -1.44 2.99
C GLY A 57 3.30 -0.57 2.29
N LYS A 58 3.49 -0.34 0.99
CA LYS A 58 2.57 0.44 0.13
C LYS A 58 1.81 -0.42 -0.87
N TRP A 59 1.65 -1.69 -0.58
CA TRP A 59 0.93 -2.65 -1.40
C TRP A 59 -0.27 -3.21 -0.67
N LEU A 60 -1.38 -3.36 -1.40
CA LEU A 60 -2.49 -4.22 -1.03
C LEU A 60 -2.26 -5.61 -1.62
N ASP A 61 -2.49 -6.63 -0.82
CA ASP A 61 -2.36 -8.04 -1.18
C ASP A 61 -3.72 -8.73 -1.00
N VAL A 62 -4.44 -8.87 -2.09
CA VAL A 62 -5.76 -9.51 -2.14
C VAL A 62 -5.56 -10.99 -2.42
N ALA A 63 -5.82 -11.84 -1.44
CA ALA A 63 -5.79 -13.28 -1.57
C ALA A 63 -7.05 -13.76 -2.29
N LEU A 64 -6.88 -14.53 -3.35
CA LEU A 64 -7.94 -15.09 -4.17
C LEU A 64 -7.97 -16.60 -4.05
N GLU A 65 -9.14 -17.18 -4.32
CA GLU A 65 -9.33 -18.62 -4.35
C GLU A 65 -8.30 -19.33 -5.24
N GLY A 66 -7.89 -20.55 -4.84
CA GLY A 66 -6.88 -21.35 -5.55
C GLY A 66 -5.44 -20.87 -5.31
N GLY A 67 -5.19 -20.01 -4.31
CA GLY A 67 -3.86 -19.52 -3.96
C GLY A 67 -3.35 -18.40 -4.84
N TYR A 68 -4.19 -17.86 -5.73
CA TYR A 68 -3.86 -16.68 -6.54
C TYR A 68 -3.88 -15.41 -5.70
N ARG A 69 -3.21 -14.37 -6.22
CA ARG A 69 -3.19 -13.06 -5.57
C ARG A 69 -3.34 -11.94 -6.58
N LEU A 70 -4.09 -10.92 -6.20
CA LEU A 70 -4.07 -9.62 -6.87
C LEU A 70 -3.32 -8.63 -5.96
N ARG A 71 -2.13 -8.21 -6.41
CA ARG A 71 -1.30 -7.23 -5.70
C ARG A 71 -1.44 -5.87 -6.34
N ILE A 72 -1.84 -4.88 -5.53
CA ILE A 72 -2.16 -3.54 -5.98
C ILE A 72 -1.18 -2.56 -5.36
N ASN A 73 -0.55 -1.74 -6.19
CA ASN A 73 0.17 -0.56 -5.76
C ASN A 73 -0.47 0.67 -6.42
N LEU A 74 -0.88 1.64 -5.63
CA LEU A 74 -1.66 2.78 -6.11
C LEU A 74 -0.81 3.89 -6.75
N GLY A 75 0.52 3.76 -6.74
CA GLY A 75 1.39 4.74 -7.38
C GLY A 75 1.15 6.16 -6.87
N MET A 76 1.06 7.13 -7.77
CA MET A 76 0.82 8.54 -7.44
C MET A 76 -0.64 8.92 -7.64
N GLY A 77 -1.25 9.53 -6.60
CA GLY A 77 -2.64 10.01 -6.61
C GLY A 77 -3.63 8.88 -6.87
N GLY A 78 -3.34 7.72 -6.29
CA GLY A 78 -4.17 6.53 -6.45
C GLY A 78 -5.25 6.45 -5.37
N GLU A 79 -6.41 5.96 -5.78
CA GLU A 79 -7.58 5.74 -4.93
C GLU A 79 -8.28 4.44 -5.32
N ILE A 80 -9.00 3.86 -4.38
CA ILE A 80 -9.90 2.72 -4.61
C ILE A 80 -11.26 3.12 -4.05
N LEU A 81 -12.29 3.09 -4.90
CA LEU A 81 -13.64 3.47 -4.53
C LEU A 81 -14.61 2.32 -4.74
N LEU A 82 -15.40 2.02 -3.72
CA LEU A 82 -16.51 1.09 -3.76
C LEU A 82 -17.79 1.85 -4.15
N SER A 83 -18.55 1.30 -5.08
CA SER A 83 -19.88 1.80 -5.47
C SER A 83 -20.90 0.72 -5.20
N GLU A 84 -22.04 1.08 -4.65
CA GLU A 84 -23.14 0.16 -4.36
C GLU A 84 -23.80 -0.40 -5.63
N ALA A 85 -24.54 -1.49 -5.47
CA ALA A 85 -25.24 -2.12 -6.57
C ALA A 85 -26.27 -1.16 -7.19
N GLY A 86 -26.17 -0.97 -8.52
CA GLY A 86 -27.03 -0.04 -9.26
C GLY A 86 -26.48 1.40 -9.33
N GLU A 87 -25.48 1.73 -8.56
CA GLU A 87 -24.83 3.04 -8.64
C GLU A 87 -23.83 3.14 -9.81
N ALA A 88 -23.65 4.36 -10.29
CA ALA A 88 -22.59 4.65 -11.26
C ALA A 88 -21.21 4.54 -10.57
N PRO A 89 -20.23 3.91 -11.20
CA PRO A 89 -18.88 3.90 -10.67
C PRO A 89 -18.27 5.31 -10.70
N ALA A 90 -17.20 5.53 -9.94
CA ALA A 90 -16.44 6.76 -10.01
C ALA A 90 -16.13 7.16 -11.46
N GLU A 91 -16.15 8.46 -11.77
CA GLU A 91 -15.96 8.96 -13.14
C GLU A 91 -14.60 8.58 -13.75
N LYS A 92 -13.58 8.45 -12.91
CA LYS A 92 -12.20 8.15 -13.32
C LYS A 92 -11.75 6.84 -12.73
N TRP A 93 -11.34 5.92 -13.57
CA TRP A 93 -10.73 4.65 -13.18
C TRP A 93 -9.74 4.15 -14.23
N ARG A 94 -8.74 3.39 -13.81
CA ARG A 94 -7.79 2.66 -14.66
C ARG A 94 -8.16 1.18 -14.75
N ALA A 95 -8.79 0.67 -13.70
CA ALA A 95 -9.46 -0.61 -13.68
C ALA A 95 -10.79 -0.49 -12.95
N LEU A 96 -11.81 -1.15 -13.46
CA LEU A 96 -13.13 -1.22 -12.85
C LEU A 96 -13.51 -2.70 -12.72
N PHE A 97 -13.69 -3.15 -11.50
CA PHE A 97 -14.16 -4.50 -11.19
C PHE A 97 -15.66 -4.49 -10.93
N SER A 98 -16.37 -5.45 -11.51
CA SER A 98 -17.72 -5.82 -11.11
C SER A 98 -17.64 -7.00 -10.15
N LEU A 99 -18.32 -6.89 -9.01
CA LEU A 99 -18.37 -7.92 -7.97
C LEU A 99 -19.61 -8.80 -8.19
N ALA A 100 -19.56 -10.03 -7.69
CA ALA A 100 -20.68 -10.99 -7.84
C ALA A 100 -21.98 -10.54 -7.13
N ASP A 101 -21.89 -9.65 -6.15
CA ASP A 101 -23.01 -9.05 -5.43
C ASP A 101 -23.61 -7.80 -6.11
N GLY A 102 -23.09 -7.42 -7.29
CA GLY A 102 -23.52 -6.27 -8.07
C GLY A 102 -22.82 -4.96 -7.77
N ARG A 103 -22.04 -4.88 -6.72
CA ARG A 103 -21.19 -3.72 -6.39
C ARG A 103 -20.03 -3.60 -7.37
N LYS A 104 -19.36 -2.44 -7.38
CA LYS A 104 -18.21 -2.18 -8.24
C LYS A 104 -17.07 -1.58 -7.46
N ILE A 105 -15.84 -1.91 -7.87
CA ILE A 105 -14.62 -1.27 -7.34
C ILE A 105 -13.92 -0.58 -8.50
N GLY A 106 -13.83 0.74 -8.41
CA GLY A 106 -13.02 1.57 -9.29
C GLY A 106 -11.64 1.81 -8.69
N ILE A 107 -10.58 1.52 -9.46
CA ILE A 107 -9.19 1.81 -9.08
C ILE A 107 -8.66 2.88 -10.01
N HIS A 108 -8.26 4.01 -9.46
CA HIS A 108 -7.63 5.11 -10.18
C HIS A 108 -6.19 5.32 -9.68
N PHE A 109 -5.33 5.82 -10.54
CA PHE A 109 -4.01 6.37 -10.25
C PHE A 109 -3.52 7.21 -11.44
N TRP A 110 -2.67 8.18 -11.16
CA TRP A 110 -2.09 9.01 -12.22
C TRP A 110 -0.89 8.33 -12.87
N TRP A 111 0.10 7.91 -12.08
CA TRP A 111 1.33 7.27 -12.55
C TRP A 111 1.78 6.15 -11.61
N PHE A 112 2.52 5.20 -12.17
CA PHE A 112 3.21 4.12 -11.46
C PHE A 112 2.31 3.16 -10.68
N GLY A 113 1.01 3.17 -10.94
CA GLY A 113 0.10 2.19 -10.35
C GLY A 113 0.29 0.80 -10.99
N SER A 114 0.05 -0.24 -10.20
CA SER A 114 0.23 -1.63 -10.61
C SER A 114 -0.92 -2.49 -10.13
N LEU A 115 -1.40 -3.38 -11.01
CA LEU A 115 -2.40 -4.40 -10.74
C LEU A 115 -1.82 -5.75 -11.18
N HIS A 116 -1.09 -6.40 -10.29
CA HIS A 116 -0.31 -7.60 -10.62
C HIS A 116 -1.04 -8.86 -10.18
N ALA A 117 -1.30 -9.77 -11.13
CA ALA A 117 -1.83 -11.10 -10.86
C ALA A 117 -0.67 -12.08 -10.64
N VAL A 118 -0.68 -12.78 -9.50
CA VAL A 118 0.37 -13.70 -9.10
C VAL A 118 -0.24 -15.09 -8.88
N GLY A 119 0.35 -16.09 -9.49
CA GLY A 119 -0.07 -17.50 -9.35
C GLY A 119 0.39 -18.15 -8.05
N PRO A 120 -0.16 -19.31 -7.71
CA PRO A 120 0.25 -20.08 -6.52
C PRO A 120 1.75 -20.40 -6.58
N GLY A 121 2.49 -20.02 -5.51
CA GLY A 121 3.93 -20.26 -5.41
C GLY A 121 4.81 -19.40 -6.33
N GLU A 122 4.23 -18.51 -7.14
CA GLU A 122 4.97 -17.65 -8.05
C GLU A 122 5.64 -16.50 -7.31
N ALA A 123 6.90 -16.21 -7.66
CA ALA A 123 7.63 -15.07 -7.10
C ALA A 123 7.10 -13.74 -7.66
N HIS A 124 7.04 -12.73 -6.79
CA HIS A 124 6.69 -11.37 -7.17
C HIS A 124 7.74 -10.38 -6.60
N PRO A 125 8.87 -10.19 -7.29
CA PRO A 125 10.00 -9.44 -6.75
C PRO A 125 9.68 -8.04 -6.21
N PRO A 126 8.76 -7.24 -6.78
CA PRO A 126 8.42 -5.93 -6.22
C PRO A 126 7.82 -5.99 -4.80
N PHE A 127 7.14 -7.09 -4.47
CA PHE A 127 6.53 -7.30 -3.15
C PHE A 127 7.42 -8.15 -2.24
N ASP A 128 8.08 -9.17 -2.78
CA ASP A 128 8.85 -10.12 -2.01
C ASP A 128 10.14 -9.51 -1.44
N LYS A 129 10.69 -8.48 -2.11
CA LYS A 129 11.86 -7.71 -1.64
C LYS A 129 11.53 -6.65 -0.59
N LEU A 130 10.27 -6.40 -0.28
CA LEU A 130 9.89 -5.47 0.79
C LEU A 130 10.39 -5.99 2.13
N GLY A 131 11.06 -5.13 2.86
CA GLY A 131 11.36 -5.35 4.27
C GLY A 131 10.10 -5.48 5.12
N PRO A 132 10.22 -5.78 6.40
CA PRO A 132 9.12 -5.71 7.35
C PRO A 132 8.42 -4.35 7.29
N ASP A 133 7.14 -4.30 7.64
CA ASP A 133 6.44 -3.03 7.84
C ASP A 133 7.10 -2.22 8.95
N MET A 134 7.24 -0.93 8.73
CA MET A 134 7.97 -0.03 9.66
C MET A 134 7.38 -0.03 11.07
N LEU A 135 6.08 -0.26 11.23
CA LEU A 135 5.43 -0.39 12.54
C LEU A 135 5.40 -1.82 13.10
N SER A 136 5.85 -2.82 12.35
CA SER A 136 5.87 -4.22 12.81
C SER A 136 7.13 -4.60 13.59
N VAL A 137 8.12 -3.72 13.64
CA VAL A 137 9.39 -3.92 14.35
C VAL A 137 9.41 -3.14 15.65
N ASP A 138 10.17 -3.61 16.62
CA ASP A 138 10.43 -2.85 17.85
C ASP A 138 11.52 -1.78 17.66
N GLU A 139 11.76 -1.00 18.71
CA GLU A 139 12.73 0.09 18.70
C GLU A 139 14.17 -0.41 18.40
N GLN A 140 14.55 -1.55 18.97
CA GLN A 140 15.88 -2.09 18.79
C GLN A 140 16.10 -2.60 17.38
N ASP A 141 15.11 -3.30 16.82
CA ASP A 141 15.15 -3.79 15.44
C ASP A 141 15.09 -2.65 14.43
N PHE A 142 14.31 -1.60 14.71
CA PHE A 142 14.30 -0.39 13.91
C PHE A 142 15.69 0.27 13.85
N ALA A 143 16.29 0.53 15.01
CA ALA A 143 17.63 1.11 15.07
C ALA A 143 18.66 0.21 14.37
N ARG A 144 18.61 -1.10 14.62
CA ARG A 144 19.52 -2.09 14.03
C ARG A 144 19.42 -2.16 12.50
N ALA A 145 18.20 -1.97 11.94
CA ALA A 145 18.00 -1.99 10.51
C ALA A 145 18.72 -0.85 9.77
N TYR A 146 18.91 0.29 10.42
CA TYR A 146 19.47 1.50 9.82
C TYR A 146 20.85 1.91 10.34
N ALA A 147 21.20 1.57 11.57
CA ALA A 147 22.44 1.96 12.19
C ALA A 147 23.68 1.53 11.37
N GLY A 148 24.75 2.34 11.45
CA GLY A 148 25.99 2.10 10.72
C GLY A 148 25.95 2.36 9.22
N ARG A 149 24.79 2.76 8.65
CA ARG A 149 24.66 3.09 7.23
C ARG A 149 25.03 4.56 6.98
N ARG A 150 25.93 4.82 6.03
CA ARG A 150 26.45 6.17 5.71
C ARG A 150 25.53 7.03 4.83
N SER A 151 24.38 6.50 4.39
CA SER A 151 23.44 7.30 3.60
C SER A 151 22.70 8.31 4.49
N PRO A 152 22.20 9.43 3.91
CA PRO A 152 21.32 10.35 4.62
C PRO A 152 20.11 9.64 5.23
N VAL A 153 19.73 10.01 6.44
CA VAL A 153 18.60 9.36 7.17
C VAL A 153 17.31 9.38 6.38
N LYS A 154 17.01 10.48 5.68
CA LYS A 154 15.83 10.53 4.79
C LYS A 154 15.89 9.45 3.72
N VAL A 155 17.03 9.27 3.07
CA VAL A 155 17.21 8.25 2.03
C VAL A 155 17.07 6.83 2.59
N LEU A 156 17.59 6.62 3.80
CA LEU A 156 17.45 5.33 4.49
C LEU A 156 16.01 4.98 4.79
N LEU A 157 15.23 5.93 5.33
CA LEU A 157 13.81 5.73 5.66
C LEU A 157 12.95 5.43 4.42
N LEU A 158 13.35 5.90 3.25
CA LEU A 158 12.61 5.67 1.98
C LEU A 158 12.93 4.32 1.33
N LYS A 159 13.93 3.57 1.81
CA LYS A 159 14.32 2.26 1.26
C LYS A 159 13.37 1.18 1.71
N GLN A 160 12.44 0.83 0.84
CA GLN A 160 11.37 -0.14 1.11
C GLN A 160 11.89 -1.56 1.41
N GLU A 161 13.08 -1.89 0.97
CA GLU A 161 13.74 -3.18 1.23
C GLU A 161 14.34 -3.30 2.64
N ILE A 162 14.49 -2.17 3.35
CA ILE A 162 14.97 -2.17 4.75
C ILE A 162 13.77 -2.31 5.67
N LEU A 163 12.96 -1.26 5.75
CA LEU A 163 11.64 -1.27 6.38
C LEU A 163 10.66 -0.60 5.42
N SER A 164 9.52 -1.22 5.21
CA SER A 164 8.56 -0.77 4.20
C SER A 164 7.48 0.14 4.77
N GLY A 165 6.94 1.02 3.91
CA GLY A 165 5.78 1.86 4.19
C GLY A 165 6.03 3.37 4.13
N MET A 166 7.21 3.85 4.53
CA MET A 166 7.56 5.27 4.48
C MET A 166 7.65 5.80 3.05
N GLY A 167 7.16 7.00 2.82
CA GLY A 167 7.34 7.70 1.56
C GLY A 167 7.67 9.18 1.73
N ASN A 168 7.61 9.92 0.62
CA ASN A 168 8.03 11.32 0.63
C ASN A 168 7.05 12.27 1.35
N TYR A 169 5.83 11.86 1.61
CA TYR A 169 4.86 12.68 2.32
C TYR A 169 5.18 12.70 3.81
N TYR A 170 5.12 11.54 4.47
CA TYR A 170 5.29 11.46 5.92
C TYR A 170 6.74 11.57 6.41
N VAL A 171 7.74 11.29 5.58
CA VAL A 171 9.15 11.36 6.02
C VAL A 171 9.56 12.75 6.52
N HIS A 172 8.93 13.82 6.01
CA HIS A 172 9.21 15.18 6.45
C HIS A 172 8.70 15.43 7.85
N ASP A 173 7.46 15.02 8.15
CA ASP A 173 6.85 15.19 9.46
C ASP A 173 7.57 14.35 10.52
N VAL A 174 7.93 13.13 10.15
CA VAL A 174 8.72 12.22 11.01
C VAL A 174 10.06 12.84 11.37
N LEU A 175 10.82 13.33 10.38
CA LEU A 175 12.13 13.92 10.64
C LEU A 175 12.03 15.24 11.40
N PHE A 176 11.02 16.05 11.12
CA PHE A 176 10.75 17.29 11.86
C PHE A 176 10.42 16.98 13.32
N ARG A 177 9.51 16.03 13.58
CA ARG A 177 9.13 15.62 14.94
C ARG A 177 10.29 15.00 15.72
N ALA A 178 11.16 14.25 15.04
CA ALA A 178 12.39 13.69 15.64
C ALA A 178 13.49 14.72 15.89
N GLY A 179 13.37 15.94 15.35
CA GLY A 179 14.42 16.98 15.40
C GLY A 179 15.68 16.61 14.63
N LEU A 180 15.53 15.90 13.50
CA LEU A 180 16.63 15.40 12.69
C LEU A 180 16.71 16.06 11.33
N HIS A 181 17.88 16.59 10.99
CA HIS A 181 18.11 17.11 9.63
C HIS A 181 18.14 15.95 8.62
N PRO A 182 17.38 16.02 7.49
CA PRO A 182 17.24 14.92 6.54
C PRO A 182 18.54 14.42 5.89
N ALA A 183 19.55 15.28 5.81
CA ALA A 183 20.87 14.94 5.26
C ALA A 183 21.85 14.35 6.30
N ARG A 184 21.46 14.24 7.59
CA ARG A 184 22.29 13.57 8.60
C ARG A 184 22.57 12.13 8.16
N SER A 185 23.81 11.72 8.26
CA SER A 185 24.22 10.34 7.96
C SER A 185 23.72 9.38 9.04
N GLY A 186 23.20 8.22 8.65
CA GLY A 186 22.65 7.25 9.61
C GLY A 186 23.70 6.76 10.62
N ASP A 187 24.97 6.62 10.21
CA ASP A 187 26.06 6.22 11.11
C ASP A 187 26.47 7.31 12.12
N SER A 188 25.98 8.53 11.95
CA SER A 188 26.23 9.65 12.88
C SER A 188 25.13 9.84 13.93
N LEU A 189 24.04 9.07 13.86
CA LEU A 189 22.96 9.18 14.83
C LEU A 189 23.29 8.42 16.11
N SER A 190 23.03 9.05 17.26
CA SER A 190 23.13 8.40 18.58
C SER A 190 21.97 7.44 18.83
N GLY A 191 22.09 6.60 19.87
CA GLY A 191 21.00 5.72 20.29
C GLY A 191 19.72 6.48 20.66
N GLU A 192 19.85 7.61 21.35
CA GLU A 192 18.72 8.49 21.70
C GLU A 192 18.07 9.13 20.48
N GLU A 193 18.85 9.47 19.46
CA GLU A 193 18.31 10.00 18.20
C GLU A 193 17.54 8.92 17.43
N TRP A 194 18.00 7.67 17.43
CA TRP A 194 17.26 6.53 16.87
C TRP A 194 15.95 6.27 17.62
N GLN A 195 15.96 6.35 18.94
CA GLN A 195 14.77 6.21 19.77
C GLN A 195 13.73 7.31 19.47
N ARG A 196 14.14 8.58 19.42
CA ARG A 196 13.25 9.67 19.04
C ARG A 196 12.68 9.50 17.63
N LEU A 197 13.50 9.03 16.69
CA LEU A 197 13.07 8.78 15.32
C LEU A 197 12.03 7.65 15.25
N TYR A 198 12.25 6.56 15.98
CA TYR A 198 11.28 5.46 16.08
C TYR A 198 9.94 5.94 16.67
N SER A 199 9.99 6.69 17.76
CA SER A 199 8.78 7.27 18.39
C SER A 199 8.04 8.18 17.42
N ALA A 200 8.77 9.06 16.70
CA ALA A 200 8.18 9.96 15.71
C ALA A 200 7.51 9.19 14.54
N VAL A 201 8.12 8.10 14.06
CA VAL A 201 7.50 7.24 13.02
C VAL A 201 6.17 6.68 13.52
N ARG A 202 6.16 6.13 14.74
CA ARG A 202 4.95 5.52 15.30
C ARG A 202 3.84 6.55 15.50
N GLU A 203 4.17 7.70 16.08
CA GLU A 203 3.21 8.78 16.31
C GLU A 203 2.60 9.27 15.00
N VAL A 204 3.43 9.66 14.04
CA VAL A 204 2.95 10.19 12.74
C VAL A 204 2.09 9.17 12.01
N PHE A 205 2.51 7.90 11.96
CA PHE A 205 1.77 6.88 11.22
C PHE A 205 0.46 6.47 11.92
N LEU A 206 0.46 6.39 13.25
CA LEU A 206 -0.75 6.03 14.00
C LEU A 206 -1.75 7.17 14.02
N ASP A 207 -1.30 8.42 14.14
CA ASP A 207 -2.15 9.60 14.06
C ASP A 207 -2.81 9.67 12.65
N ALA A 208 -2.02 9.53 11.59
CA ALA A 208 -2.54 9.51 10.23
C ALA A 208 -3.52 8.35 10.00
N LEU A 209 -3.20 7.14 10.47
CA LEU A 209 -4.09 5.99 10.35
C LEU A 209 -5.42 6.18 11.10
N ALA A 210 -5.40 6.85 12.25
CA ALA A 210 -6.60 7.15 13.03
C ALA A 210 -7.53 8.16 12.33
N MET A 211 -6.95 9.05 11.50
CA MET A 211 -7.69 10.00 10.67
C MET A 211 -8.10 9.45 9.30
N GLY A 212 -7.75 8.19 8.97
CA GLY A 212 -8.03 7.60 7.67
C GLY A 212 -6.95 7.85 6.61
N GLY A 213 -5.90 8.58 6.94
CA GLY A 213 -4.81 8.95 6.04
C GLY A 213 -4.59 10.46 5.96
N SER A 214 -4.07 10.93 4.83
CA SER A 214 -3.85 12.35 4.57
C SER A 214 -5.11 13.04 4.05
N ASP A 215 -5.19 14.35 4.21
CA ASP A 215 -6.32 15.21 3.76
C ASP A 215 -6.56 15.19 2.23
N TYR A 216 -5.68 14.55 1.47
CA TYR A 216 -5.73 14.54 0.00
C TYR A 216 -6.22 13.24 -0.60
N GLU A 217 -6.32 12.19 0.21
CA GLU A 217 -6.61 10.86 -0.29
C GLU A 217 -7.96 10.38 0.24
N ARG A 218 -8.72 9.72 -0.61
CA ARG A 218 -10.04 9.23 -0.29
C ARG A 218 -9.97 7.80 0.20
N ASP A 219 -10.82 7.48 1.15
CA ASP A 219 -11.02 6.12 1.60
C ASP A 219 -11.88 5.30 0.61
N LEU A 220 -12.16 4.04 0.96
CA LEU A 220 -12.95 3.12 0.12
C LEU A 220 -14.37 3.66 -0.17
N TYR A 221 -14.93 4.46 0.73
CA TYR A 221 -16.29 5.02 0.66
C TYR A 221 -16.32 6.47 0.16
N ASN A 222 -15.23 6.94 -0.48
CA ASN A 222 -15.11 8.29 -1.05
C ASN A 222 -15.13 9.43 0.00
N GLN A 223 -14.73 9.14 1.24
CA GLN A 223 -14.57 10.13 2.31
C GLN A 223 -13.11 10.62 2.38
N LEU A 224 -12.91 11.88 2.78
CA LEU A 224 -11.61 12.48 3.06
C LEU A 224 -11.26 12.29 4.53
#